data_b7d5aba1caa53939f989f042b4b3deb9
#
_entry.id   b7d5aba1caa53939f989f042b4b3deb9
#
_cell.length_a   1.000
_cell.length_b   1.000
_cell.length_c   1.000
_cell.angle_alpha   90.00
_cell.angle_beta   90.00
_cell.angle_gamma   90.00
#
_symmetry.space_group_name_H-M   'P 1'
#
loop_
_entity.id
_entity.type
_entity.pdbx_description
1 polymer ?
#
loop_
_entity_poly.entity_id
_entity_poly.type
_entity_poly.pdbx_seq_one_letter_code
_entity_poly.pdbx_strand_id
1 'polypeptide(L)'
;MQALTVFLGLALSASALSTAADTLNETIADEVAAVADRVVAWRRDIHANPELSNREFRTSELVAEHLRDLGIEVQTGVAHTGVVGLLKGGKPGPVIALRADMDALPVTEKTGLPYASKVRGEYQGREVGVMHACGDDNHVAILMGVAEVLAAVREELPGTVKFLFQPAEEGPPKGENGGAKMMIEEGALQNPQVDAVVGLHISQSDVVGRASFRSLGMMASAQRFDVEITGSQTHGARPWAGVDPIVTGAQIVNALQTIASRQVDITQHPVVVTVGQFEAGVRNNILPETARLSGTIRTFDPNVRAQVHEKLERIVTQVAQSQGATATIEIDPGVPVTYNHAELTSQLRPTLEAIYGSENVSQPPPITGAEDFSFFQEQVPGFFFFIGGRPSDVPAKMAIPNHSPFFYVDEGALPLGVHAMSRLAVDYLRSGAQ
;
A
#
# COMPACT_ATOMS: atom_id res chain seq x y z
N MET A 1 -44.57 -31.59 -24.19
CA MET A 1 -44.32 -31.75 -22.74
C MET A 1 -42.85 -31.74 -22.32
N GLN A 2 -41.87 -31.58 -23.21
CA GLN A 2 -40.41 -31.58 -22.82
C GLN A 2 -39.84 -30.19 -22.48
N ALA A 3 -40.49 -29.07 -22.85
CA ALA A 3 -39.99 -27.72 -22.59
C ALA A 3 -40.25 -27.19 -21.15
N LEU A 4 -41.20 -27.80 -20.40
CA LEU A 4 -41.57 -27.33 -19.07
C LEU A 4 -40.65 -27.84 -17.95
N THR A 5 -39.98 -28.99 -18.19
CA THR A 5 -39.09 -29.62 -17.18
C THR A 5 -37.73 -28.98 -17.09
N VAL A 6 -37.23 -28.36 -18.17
CA VAL A 6 -35.91 -27.67 -18.20
C VAL A 6 -35.97 -26.32 -17.45
N PHE A 7 -37.10 -25.60 -17.56
CA PHE A 7 -37.27 -24.31 -16.86
C PHE A 7 -37.42 -24.48 -15.32
N LEU A 8 -38.01 -25.57 -14.86
CA LEU A 8 -38.18 -25.82 -13.43
C LEU A 8 -36.87 -26.24 -12.77
N GLY A 9 -36.00 -26.95 -13.48
CA GLY A 9 -34.68 -27.35 -12.98
C GLY A 9 -33.70 -26.18 -12.80
N LEU A 10 -33.74 -25.21 -13.74
CA LEU A 10 -32.91 -23.98 -13.65
C LEU A 10 -33.37 -23.04 -12.51
N ALA A 11 -34.67 -22.91 -12.30
CA ALA A 11 -35.21 -22.08 -11.22
C ALA A 11 -34.93 -22.67 -9.81
N LEU A 12 -34.96 -23.99 -9.66
CA LEU A 12 -34.65 -24.68 -8.41
C LEU A 12 -33.14 -24.62 -8.09
N SER A 13 -32.28 -24.72 -9.09
CA SER A 13 -30.83 -24.60 -8.86
C SER A 13 -30.41 -23.16 -8.51
N ALA A 14 -31.00 -22.15 -9.12
CA ALA A 14 -30.73 -20.75 -8.80
C ALA A 14 -31.21 -20.39 -7.36
N SER A 15 -32.37 -20.88 -6.94
CA SER A 15 -32.87 -20.66 -5.57
C SER A 15 -32.03 -21.36 -4.51
N ALA A 16 -31.54 -22.56 -4.77
CA ALA A 16 -30.69 -23.32 -3.85
C ALA A 16 -29.30 -22.68 -3.70
N LEU A 17 -28.74 -22.14 -4.77
CA LEU A 17 -27.47 -21.40 -4.76
C LEU A 17 -27.59 -20.08 -4.00
N SER A 18 -28.69 -19.35 -4.14
CA SER A 18 -28.95 -18.10 -3.39
C SER A 18 -29.06 -18.36 -1.88
N THR A 19 -29.82 -19.38 -1.46
CA THR A 19 -29.96 -19.73 -0.04
C THR A 19 -28.65 -20.20 0.59
N ALA A 20 -27.83 -20.98 -0.11
CA ALA A 20 -26.51 -21.41 0.38
C ALA A 20 -25.51 -20.24 0.47
N ALA A 21 -25.59 -19.27 -0.41
CA ALA A 21 -24.78 -18.05 -0.35
C ALA A 21 -25.15 -17.20 0.87
N ASP A 22 -26.43 -17.02 1.13
CA ASP A 22 -26.95 -16.25 2.26
C ASP A 22 -26.53 -16.91 3.60
N THR A 23 -26.62 -18.25 3.70
CA THR A 23 -26.22 -19.00 4.89
C THR A 23 -24.72 -18.85 5.20
N LEU A 24 -23.84 -18.93 4.19
CA LEU A 24 -22.38 -18.74 4.43
C LEU A 24 -22.06 -17.29 4.83
N ASN A 25 -22.76 -16.31 4.27
CA ASN A 25 -22.58 -14.92 4.65
C ASN A 25 -23.01 -14.66 6.10
N GLU A 26 -24.09 -15.29 6.57
CA GLU A 26 -24.53 -15.25 7.96
C GLU A 26 -23.50 -15.93 8.87
N THR A 27 -23.01 -17.12 8.50
CA THR A 27 -21.95 -17.82 9.24
C THR A 27 -20.69 -16.96 9.38
N ILE A 28 -20.24 -16.29 8.30
CA ILE A 28 -19.09 -15.38 8.36
C ILE A 28 -19.35 -14.23 9.35
N ALA A 29 -20.55 -13.64 9.35
CA ALA A 29 -20.88 -12.57 10.28
C ALA A 29 -20.86 -13.04 11.75
N ASP A 30 -21.36 -14.25 12.02
CA ASP A 30 -21.31 -14.86 13.35
C ASP A 30 -19.88 -15.15 13.81
N GLU A 31 -19.03 -15.70 12.93
CA GLU A 31 -17.61 -15.94 13.22
C GLU A 31 -16.84 -14.61 13.44
N VAL A 32 -17.13 -13.56 12.67
CA VAL A 32 -16.57 -12.22 12.89
C VAL A 32 -16.94 -11.70 14.28
N ALA A 33 -18.20 -11.86 14.70
CA ALA A 33 -18.62 -11.46 16.03
C ALA A 33 -17.92 -12.26 17.13
N ALA A 34 -17.70 -13.56 16.91
CA ALA A 34 -17.02 -14.45 17.85
C ALA A 34 -15.52 -14.13 18.01
N VAL A 35 -14.84 -13.60 16.98
CA VAL A 35 -13.41 -13.28 17.04
C VAL A 35 -13.12 -11.85 17.47
N ALA A 36 -14.10 -10.94 17.48
CA ALA A 36 -13.93 -9.49 17.62
C ALA A 36 -13.08 -9.07 18.84
N ASP A 37 -13.36 -9.64 20.02
CA ASP A 37 -12.60 -9.31 21.24
C ASP A 37 -11.13 -9.76 21.16
N ARG A 38 -10.85 -10.87 20.49
CA ARG A 38 -9.48 -11.36 20.27
C ARG A 38 -8.71 -10.45 19.31
N VAL A 39 -9.35 -9.99 18.25
CA VAL A 39 -8.74 -9.04 17.30
C VAL A 39 -8.32 -7.77 18.01
N VAL A 40 -9.16 -7.22 18.87
CA VAL A 40 -8.82 -6.07 19.72
C VAL A 40 -7.63 -6.39 20.64
N ALA A 41 -7.63 -7.57 21.26
CA ALA A 41 -6.54 -7.97 22.15
C ALA A 41 -5.20 -8.10 21.40
N TRP A 42 -5.18 -8.75 20.23
CA TRP A 42 -3.98 -8.87 19.38
C TRP A 42 -3.48 -7.49 18.93
N ARG A 43 -4.37 -6.64 18.45
CA ARG A 43 -4.02 -5.29 18.06
C ARG A 43 -3.34 -4.51 19.20
N ARG A 44 -3.90 -4.56 20.41
CA ARG A 44 -3.32 -3.87 21.58
C ARG A 44 -1.97 -4.46 21.99
N ASP A 45 -1.81 -5.77 21.88
CA ASP A 45 -0.55 -6.44 22.18
C ASP A 45 0.54 -6.06 21.17
N ILE A 46 0.23 -6.07 19.87
CA ILE A 46 1.15 -5.65 18.81
C ILE A 46 1.51 -4.17 18.97
N HIS A 47 0.52 -3.32 19.22
CA HIS A 47 0.74 -1.88 19.46
C HIS A 47 1.65 -1.58 20.65
N ALA A 48 1.53 -2.35 21.72
CA ALA A 48 2.38 -2.20 22.90
C ALA A 48 3.82 -2.67 22.68
N ASN A 49 4.05 -3.52 21.68
CA ASN A 49 5.33 -4.15 21.36
C ASN A 49 5.74 -3.94 19.88
N PRO A 50 5.80 -2.70 19.40
CA PRO A 50 6.04 -2.42 17.98
C PRO A 50 7.50 -2.70 17.61
N GLU A 51 7.71 -3.15 16.39
CA GLU A 51 9.01 -3.48 15.82
C GLU A 51 9.23 -2.72 14.51
N LEU A 52 10.46 -2.21 14.32
CA LEU A 52 10.82 -1.48 13.10
C LEU A 52 10.95 -2.42 11.90
N SER A 53 10.85 -1.85 10.70
CA SER A 53 11.01 -2.54 9.41
C SER A 53 12.17 -3.53 9.38
N ASN A 54 11.95 -4.74 8.86
CA ASN A 54 12.88 -5.88 8.86
C ASN A 54 13.31 -6.37 10.26
N ARG A 55 12.60 -5.97 11.32
CA ARG A 55 12.86 -6.36 12.72
C ARG A 55 11.61 -6.88 13.41
N GLU A 56 10.57 -7.20 12.66
CA GLU A 56 9.25 -7.65 13.12
C GLU A 56 9.26 -9.12 13.59
N PHE A 57 10.30 -9.53 14.33
CA PHE A 57 10.52 -10.93 14.72
C PHE A 57 9.44 -11.46 15.64
N ARG A 58 9.04 -10.67 16.65
CA ARG A 58 8.00 -11.04 17.61
C ARG A 58 6.63 -11.12 16.92
N THR A 59 6.30 -10.11 16.10
CA THR A 59 5.06 -10.05 15.34
C THR A 59 4.96 -11.21 14.36
N SER A 60 6.05 -11.52 13.66
CA SER A 60 6.17 -12.67 12.76
C SER A 60 5.91 -14.00 13.47
N GLU A 61 6.51 -14.19 14.65
CA GLU A 61 6.32 -15.41 15.45
C GLU A 61 4.86 -15.56 15.94
N LEU A 62 4.28 -14.48 16.48
CA LEU A 62 2.89 -14.41 16.91
C LEU A 62 1.93 -14.83 15.77
N VAL A 63 2.12 -14.24 14.59
CA VAL A 63 1.32 -14.56 13.40
C VAL A 63 1.52 -16.01 12.96
N ALA A 64 2.77 -16.47 12.90
CA ALA A 64 3.07 -17.82 12.45
C ALA A 64 2.50 -18.89 13.39
N GLU A 65 2.56 -18.69 14.70
CA GLU A 65 1.96 -19.58 15.69
C GLU A 65 0.43 -19.60 15.53
N HIS A 66 -0.20 -18.42 15.47
CA HIS A 66 -1.65 -18.30 15.26
C HIS A 66 -2.13 -19.06 14.01
N LEU A 67 -1.47 -18.90 12.88
CA LEU A 67 -1.85 -19.58 11.65
C LEU A 67 -1.66 -21.10 11.75
N ARG A 68 -0.60 -21.58 12.41
CA ARG A 68 -0.37 -23.02 12.63
C ARG A 68 -1.45 -23.64 13.52
N ASP A 69 -1.88 -22.93 14.56
CA ASP A 69 -2.95 -23.39 15.47
C ASP A 69 -4.29 -23.56 14.72
N LEU A 70 -4.51 -22.78 13.66
CA LEU A 70 -5.65 -22.93 12.74
C LEU A 70 -5.48 -24.04 11.69
N GLY A 71 -4.35 -24.77 11.70
CA GLY A 71 -4.03 -25.78 10.71
C GLY A 71 -3.80 -25.21 9.31
N ILE A 72 -3.29 -23.99 9.22
CA ILE A 72 -2.86 -23.33 7.97
C ILE A 72 -1.40 -23.68 7.71
N GLU A 73 -1.02 -23.99 6.47
CA GLU A 73 0.38 -24.19 6.09
C GLU A 73 1.13 -22.87 6.18
N VAL A 74 2.28 -22.81 6.87
CA VAL A 74 2.99 -21.56 7.15
C VAL A 74 4.43 -21.61 6.65
N GLN A 75 4.82 -20.60 5.89
CA GLN A 75 6.21 -20.29 5.56
C GLN A 75 6.61 -18.98 6.29
N THR A 76 7.71 -19.00 7.02
CA THR A 76 8.27 -17.84 7.73
C THR A 76 9.59 -17.40 7.09
N GLY A 77 10.04 -16.19 7.43
CA GLY A 77 11.31 -15.65 6.96
C GLY A 77 11.29 -15.18 5.50
N VAL A 78 10.10 -14.96 4.93
CA VAL A 78 9.95 -14.38 3.60
C VAL A 78 10.21 -12.87 3.69
N ALA A 79 11.12 -12.35 2.90
CA ALA A 79 11.60 -10.96 3.01
C ALA A 79 12.03 -10.61 4.46
N HIS A 80 12.87 -11.45 5.07
CA HIS A 80 13.39 -11.41 6.45
C HIS A 80 12.40 -11.89 7.51
N THR A 81 11.34 -11.16 7.78
CA THR A 81 10.40 -11.43 8.88
C THR A 81 8.98 -11.74 8.40
N GLY A 82 8.71 -11.67 7.12
CA GLY A 82 7.40 -11.92 6.55
C GLY A 82 6.91 -13.35 6.74
N VAL A 83 5.59 -13.51 6.82
CA VAL A 83 4.90 -14.79 6.99
C VAL A 83 3.91 -14.99 5.85
N VAL A 84 3.96 -16.16 5.23
CA VAL A 84 2.99 -16.59 4.21
C VAL A 84 2.20 -17.77 4.74
N GLY A 85 0.88 -17.61 4.86
CA GLY A 85 -0.06 -18.68 5.21
C GLY A 85 -0.80 -19.21 3.99
N LEU A 86 -1.08 -20.52 3.93
CA LEU A 86 -1.83 -21.13 2.84
C LEU A 86 -3.01 -21.92 3.38
N LEU A 87 -4.21 -21.41 3.19
CA LEU A 87 -5.48 -22.04 3.53
C LEU A 87 -6.11 -22.63 2.26
N LYS A 88 -6.06 -23.94 2.12
CA LYS A 88 -6.74 -24.68 1.03
C LYS A 88 -8.19 -24.89 1.42
N GLY A 89 -9.11 -24.44 0.58
CA GLY A 89 -10.54 -24.68 0.75
C GLY A 89 -10.94 -26.13 0.42
N GLY A 90 -12.18 -26.49 0.77
CA GLY A 90 -12.74 -27.83 0.54
C GLY A 90 -13.08 -28.13 -0.92
N LYS A 91 -13.05 -27.15 -1.82
CA LYS A 91 -13.43 -27.28 -3.24
C LYS A 91 -12.36 -26.65 -4.14
N PRO A 92 -12.18 -27.17 -5.37
CA PRO A 92 -11.30 -26.51 -6.35
C PRO A 92 -11.78 -25.09 -6.67
N GLY A 93 -10.84 -24.20 -6.97
CA GLY A 93 -11.15 -22.80 -7.35
C GLY A 93 -9.88 -21.97 -7.49
N PRO A 94 -10.04 -20.65 -7.66
CA PRO A 94 -8.92 -19.72 -7.82
C PRO A 94 -8.14 -19.52 -6.52
N VAL A 95 -7.05 -18.75 -6.63
CA VAL A 95 -6.18 -18.40 -5.50
C VAL A 95 -6.23 -16.89 -5.28
N ILE A 96 -6.68 -16.47 -4.09
CA ILE A 96 -6.64 -15.07 -3.68
C ILE A 96 -5.59 -14.86 -2.60
N ALA A 97 -4.82 -13.78 -2.70
CA ALA A 97 -3.96 -13.33 -1.62
C ALA A 97 -4.61 -12.18 -0.84
N LEU A 98 -4.46 -12.22 0.49
CA LEU A 98 -4.86 -11.16 1.40
C LEU A 98 -3.62 -10.65 2.12
N ARG A 99 -3.39 -9.32 2.13
CA ARG A 99 -2.16 -8.72 2.66
C ARG A 99 -2.43 -7.84 3.87
N ALA A 100 -1.56 -7.93 4.85
CA ALA A 100 -1.34 -6.93 5.91
C ALA A 100 0.16 -6.66 6.05
N ASP A 101 0.54 -5.40 6.20
CA ASP A 101 1.86 -4.96 6.63
C ASP A 101 2.03 -5.11 8.14
N MET A 102 3.29 -5.10 8.65
CA MET A 102 3.57 -5.42 10.04
C MET A 102 4.49 -4.43 10.75
N ASP A 103 5.14 -3.54 10.04
CA ASP A 103 6.23 -2.74 10.60
C ASP A 103 5.76 -1.46 11.28
N ALA A 104 6.54 -1.02 12.25
CA ALA A 104 6.31 0.21 13.00
C ALA A 104 7.33 1.29 12.63
N LEU A 105 6.99 2.52 12.99
CA LEU A 105 7.75 3.72 12.68
C LEU A 105 8.65 4.18 13.82
N PRO A 106 9.76 4.90 13.51
CA PRO A 106 10.65 5.50 14.52
C PRO A 106 10.02 6.75 15.16
N VAL A 107 8.86 6.57 15.80
CA VAL A 107 8.05 7.63 16.43
C VAL A 107 7.94 7.38 17.92
N THR A 108 8.15 8.41 18.75
CA THR A 108 7.89 8.33 20.19
C THR A 108 6.43 8.61 20.47
N GLU A 109 5.71 7.61 20.95
CA GLU A 109 4.27 7.71 21.19
C GLU A 109 3.92 8.72 22.31
N LYS A 110 2.80 9.43 22.11
CA LYS A 110 2.26 10.43 23.03
C LYS A 110 0.74 10.35 23.19
N THR A 111 0.13 9.24 22.83
CA THR A 111 -1.33 9.06 22.88
C THR A 111 -1.86 9.01 24.31
N GLY A 112 -1.09 8.46 25.25
CA GLY A 112 -1.54 8.21 26.62
C GLY A 112 -2.49 7.02 26.78
N LEU A 113 -2.62 6.19 25.73
CA LEU A 113 -3.43 4.96 25.78
C LEU A 113 -2.90 3.97 26.81
N PRO A 114 -3.74 3.12 27.42
CA PRO A 114 -3.29 2.12 28.40
C PRO A 114 -2.27 1.13 27.84
N TYR A 115 -2.29 0.89 26.55
CA TYR A 115 -1.38 0.00 25.80
C TYR A 115 -0.38 0.77 24.93
N ALA A 116 -0.17 2.06 25.22
CA ALA A 116 0.79 2.89 24.49
C ALA A 116 2.19 2.29 24.53
N SER A 117 2.89 2.32 23.42
CA SER A 117 4.26 1.83 23.28
C SER A 117 5.24 2.59 24.17
N LYS A 118 6.12 1.83 24.81
CA LYS A 118 7.31 2.33 25.52
C LYS A 118 8.61 1.81 24.91
N VAL A 119 8.48 1.15 23.77
CA VAL A 119 9.60 0.51 23.08
C VAL A 119 10.55 1.57 22.55
N ARG A 120 11.82 1.27 22.66
CA ARG A 120 12.90 2.05 22.07
C ARG A 120 13.73 1.14 21.17
N GLY A 121 14.16 1.69 20.04
CA GLY A 121 14.97 0.98 19.07
C GLY A 121 16.05 1.87 18.49
N GLU A 122 16.92 1.30 17.70
CA GLU A 122 17.93 2.03 16.93
C GLU A 122 17.45 2.26 15.49
N TYR A 123 17.46 3.50 15.04
CA TYR A 123 17.16 3.88 13.67
C TYR A 123 18.21 4.87 13.14
N GLN A 124 18.91 4.49 12.07
CA GLN A 124 19.98 5.29 11.44
C GLN A 124 21.06 5.74 12.47
N GLY A 125 21.48 4.84 13.35
CA GLY A 125 22.50 5.10 14.36
C GLY A 125 22.05 5.98 15.55
N ARG A 126 20.74 6.15 15.73
CA ARG A 126 20.15 6.93 16.83
C ARG A 126 19.11 6.11 17.57
N GLU A 127 19.09 6.27 18.91
CA GLU A 127 18.00 5.72 19.72
C GLU A 127 16.73 6.55 19.52
N VAL A 128 15.63 5.87 19.19
CA VAL A 128 14.32 6.46 18.92
C VAL A 128 13.23 5.72 19.68
N GLY A 129 12.07 6.33 19.89
CA GLY A 129 10.85 5.61 20.26
C GLY A 129 10.33 4.86 19.05
N VAL A 130 9.62 3.76 19.28
CA VAL A 130 8.98 2.97 18.22
C VAL A 130 7.47 2.91 18.44
N MET A 131 6.68 3.15 17.41
CA MET A 131 5.23 3.20 17.51
C MET A 131 4.59 2.74 16.19
N HIS A 132 3.51 1.95 16.27
CA HIS A 132 2.60 1.78 15.14
C HIS A 132 1.80 3.07 14.91
N ALA A 133 2.38 4.00 14.18
CA ALA A 133 1.78 5.30 13.89
C ALA A 133 1.12 5.37 12.51
N CYS A 134 1.13 4.27 11.75
CA CYS A 134 0.43 4.13 10.46
C CYS A 134 -0.82 3.25 10.56
N GLY A 135 -0.81 2.24 11.41
CA GLY A 135 -1.98 1.38 11.63
C GLY A 135 -1.77 -0.10 11.37
N ASP A 136 -0.53 -0.52 11.09
CA ASP A 136 -0.18 -1.89 10.74
C ASP A 136 -0.54 -2.91 11.83
N ASP A 137 -0.49 -2.50 13.11
CA ASP A 137 -1.01 -3.27 14.23
C ASP A 137 -2.49 -3.65 14.05
N ASN A 138 -3.28 -2.76 13.45
CA ASN A 138 -4.68 -3.03 13.09
C ASN A 138 -4.76 -3.96 11.88
N HIS A 139 -3.93 -3.75 10.85
CA HIS A 139 -3.93 -4.57 9.65
C HIS A 139 -3.56 -6.02 9.97
N VAL A 140 -2.50 -6.25 10.75
CA VAL A 140 -2.10 -7.58 11.23
C VAL A 140 -3.23 -8.24 12.02
N ALA A 141 -3.80 -7.54 13.01
CA ALA A 141 -4.85 -8.10 13.85
C ALA A 141 -6.12 -8.44 13.04
N ILE A 142 -6.49 -7.58 12.09
CA ILE A 142 -7.59 -7.84 11.15
C ILE A 142 -7.31 -9.12 10.35
N LEU A 143 -6.11 -9.26 9.75
CA LEU A 143 -5.79 -10.41 8.92
C LEU A 143 -5.68 -11.72 9.73
N MET A 144 -5.22 -11.66 10.99
CA MET A 144 -5.31 -12.79 11.92
C MET A 144 -6.77 -13.20 12.17
N GLY A 145 -7.65 -12.24 12.39
CA GLY A 145 -9.09 -12.50 12.54
C GLY A 145 -9.72 -13.11 11.28
N VAL A 146 -9.33 -12.60 10.10
CA VAL A 146 -9.75 -13.16 8.80
C VAL A 146 -9.30 -14.62 8.67
N ALA A 147 -8.10 -14.96 9.12
CA ALA A 147 -7.60 -16.33 9.08
C ALA A 147 -8.47 -17.27 9.94
N GLU A 148 -8.90 -16.85 11.14
CA GLU A 148 -9.84 -17.64 11.97
C GLU A 148 -11.19 -17.82 11.27
N VAL A 149 -11.80 -16.72 10.80
CA VAL A 149 -13.10 -16.76 10.14
C VAL A 149 -13.08 -17.68 8.92
N LEU A 150 -12.07 -17.55 8.06
CA LEU A 150 -11.98 -18.37 6.85
C LEU A 150 -11.59 -19.83 7.16
N ALA A 151 -10.82 -20.09 8.22
CA ALA A 151 -10.53 -21.44 8.67
C ALA A 151 -11.80 -22.16 9.19
N ALA A 152 -12.69 -21.44 9.89
CA ALA A 152 -13.96 -21.99 10.38
C ALA A 152 -14.89 -22.45 9.24
N VAL A 153 -14.86 -21.76 8.10
CA VAL A 153 -15.69 -22.08 6.92
C VAL A 153 -14.92 -22.78 5.80
N ARG A 154 -13.73 -23.33 6.09
CA ARG A 154 -12.78 -23.93 5.12
C ARG A 154 -13.43 -24.87 4.13
N GLU A 155 -14.27 -25.81 4.61
CA GLU A 155 -14.89 -26.84 3.78
C GLU A 155 -15.87 -26.27 2.72
N GLU A 156 -16.35 -25.05 2.93
CA GLU A 156 -17.29 -24.39 2.05
C GLU A 156 -16.59 -23.51 1.00
N LEU A 157 -15.29 -23.20 1.23
CA LEU A 157 -14.53 -22.34 0.34
C LEU A 157 -14.13 -23.07 -0.95
N PRO A 158 -14.43 -22.49 -2.13
CA PRO A 158 -13.78 -22.92 -3.36
C PRO A 158 -12.40 -22.23 -3.48
N GLY A 159 -11.37 -22.99 -3.89
CA GLY A 159 -10.03 -22.44 -4.12
C GLY A 159 -9.17 -22.32 -2.88
N THR A 160 -8.29 -21.34 -2.88
CA THR A 160 -7.24 -21.19 -1.86
C THR A 160 -7.10 -19.73 -1.44
N VAL A 161 -6.92 -19.49 -0.16
CA VAL A 161 -6.56 -18.18 0.39
C VAL A 161 -5.10 -18.20 0.82
N LYS A 162 -4.33 -17.24 0.34
CA LYS A 162 -2.94 -17.01 0.75
C LYS A 162 -2.88 -15.75 1.61
N PHE A 163 -2.42 -15.87 2.85
CA PHE A 163 -2.23 -14.76 3.77
C PHE A 163 -0.81 -14.25 3.63
N LEU A 164 -0.63 -12.97 3.35
CA LEU A 164 0.65 -12.30 3.22
C LEU A 164 0.80 -11.30 4.37
N PHE A 165 1.56 -11.65 5.39
CA PHE A 165 1.96 -10.73 6.45
C PHE A 165 3.32 -10.16 6.06
N GLN A 166 3.30 -8.92 5.63
CA GLN A 166 4.41 -8.28 4.94
C GLN A 166 5.24 -7.41 5.89
N PRO A 167 6.58 -7.56 5.90
CA PRO A 167 7.47 -6.65 6.62
C PRO A 167 7.78 -5.40 5.80
N ALA A 168 8.30 -4.37 6.46
CA ALA A 168 9.00 -3.23 5.87
C ALA A 168 8.24 -2.47 4.76
N GLU A 169 6.93 -2.23 4.93
CA GLU A 169 6.14 -1.36 4.04
C GLU A 169 6.63 0.08 4.11
N GLU A 170 6.92 0.58 5.30
CA GLU A 170 7.38 1.93 5.61
C GLU A 170 8.84 2.20 5.15
N GLY A 171 9.44 1.18 4.58
CA GLY A 171 10.77 1.19 3.98
C GLY A 171 11.82 0.45 4.81
N PRO A 172 12.62 -0.41 4.15
CA PRO A 172 13.66 -1.18 4.81
C PRO A 172 14.77 -0.27 5.36
N PRO A 173 15.53 -0.72 6.38
CA PRO A 173 16.70 -0.02 6.86
C PRO A 173 17.70 0.28 5.74
N LYS A 174 18.43 1.39 5.88
CA LYS A 174 19.40 1.83 4.86
C LYS A 174 20.42 0.73 4.53
N GLY A 175 20.46 0.32 3.25
CA GLY A 175 21.36 -0.70 2.74
C GLY A 175 20.79 -2.12 2.80
N GLU A 176 19.56 -2.28 3.25
CA GLU A 176 18.81 -3.53 3.21
C GLU A 176 17.73 -3.48 2.11
N ASN A 177 17.32 -4.65 1.63
CA ASN A 177 16.11 -4.82 0.84
C ASN A 177 14.96 -5.28 1.76
N GLY A 178 13.71 -5.15 1.32
CA GLY A 178 12.55 -5.58 2.10
C GLY A 178 11.23 -5.29 1.38
N GLY A 179 10.14 -5.35 2.13
CA GLY A 179 8.81 -4.99 1.66
C GLY A 179 8.20 -5.96 0.65
N ALA A 180 7.13 -5.51 0.00
CA ALA A 180 6.39 -6.28 -0.97
C ALA A 180 7.27 -6.78 -2.12
N LYS A 181 8.20 -5.96 -2.60
CA LYS A 181 9.10 -6.32 -3.70
C LYS A 181 9.93 -7.56 -3.38
N MET A 182 10.54 -7.61 -2.20
CA MET A 182 11.34 -8.75 -1.78
C MET A 182 10.48 -10.00 -1.55
N MET A 183 9.27 -9.86 -0.98
CA MET A 183 8.33 -10.97 -0.87
C MET A 183 8.00 -11.60 -2.23
N ILE A 184 7.79 -10.77 -3.26
CA ILE A 184 7.54 -11.23 -4.64
C ILE A 184 8.76 -11.96 -5.21
N GLU A 185 9.95 -11.39 -5.06
CA GLU A 185 11.21 -11.99 -5.52
C GLU A 185 11.45 -13.35 -4.86
N GLU A 186 11.03 -13.54 -3.61
CA GLU A 186 11.10 -14.81 -2.87
C GLU A 186 9.89 -15.74 -3.09
N GLY A 187 9.00 -15.39 -4.03
CA GLY A 187 7.95 -16.28 -4.52
C GLY A 187 6.64 -16.26 -3.71
N ALA A 188 6.37 -15.21 -2.93
CA ALA A 188 5.14 -15.10 -2.15
C ALA A 188 3.86 -15.21 -2.98
N LEU A 189 3.88 -14.86 -4.26
CA LEU A 189 2.75 -15.01 -5.19
C LEU A 189 2.74 -16.34 -5.95
N GLN A 190 3.69 -17.25 -5.69
CA GLN A 190 3.84 -18.52 -6.39
C GLN A 190 3.51 -19.71 -5.47
N ASN A 191 3.29 -20.87 -6.04
CA ASN A 191 3.11 -22.16 -5.32
C ASN A 191 2.01 -22.16 -4.22
N PRO A 192 0.70 -21.98 -4.55
CA PRO A 192 0.12 -21.83 -5.88
C PRO A 192 0.23 -20.41 -6.40
N GLN A 193 0.15 -20.24 -7.73
CA GLN A 193 0.10 -18.92 -8.35
C GLN A 193 -1.14 -18.18 -7.88
N VAL A 194 -0.97 -16.94 -7.44
CA VAL A 194 -2.04 -16.04 -7.03
C VAL A 194 -2.73 -15.44 -8.26
N ASP A 195 -4.06 -15.45 -8.27
CA ASP A 195 -4.88 -14.88 -9.36
C ASP A 195 -5.29 -13.42 -9.08
N ALA A 196 -5.45 -13.06 -7.80
CA ALA A 196 -5.75 -11.69 -7.36
C ALA A 196 -5.22 -11.43 -5.95
N VAL A 197 -4.95 -10.15 -5.64
CA VAL A 197 -4.51 -9.73 -4.30
C VAL A 197 -5.41 -8.62 -3.76
N VAL A 198 -5.73 -8.68 -2.46
CA VAL A 198 -6.51 -7.67 -1.76
C VAL A 198 -5.75 -7.20 -0.52
N GLY A 199 -5.72 -5.88 -0.32
CA GLY A 199 -5.18 -5.24 0.88
C GLY A 199 -6.11 -4.15 1.39
N LEU A 200 -6.03 -3.86 2.67
CA LEU A 200 -6.69 -2.71 3.27
C LEU A 200 -5.70 -1.84 4.04
N HIS A 201 -6.08 -0.58 4.23
CA HIS A 201 -5.38 0.31 5.14
C HIS A 201 -6.37 1.11 5.98
N ILE A 202 -6.06 1.32 7.25
CA ILE A 202 -6.89 2.11 8.14
C ILE A 202 -6.59 3.60 7.99
N SER A 203 -7.64 4.42 7.88
CA SER A 203 -7.51 5.86 7.59
C SER A 203 -8.23 6.73 8.61
N GLN A 204 -7.55 7.76 9.10
CA GLN A 204 -8.16 8.79 9.93
C GLN A 204 -8.98 9.82 9.13
N SER A 205 -8.86 9.82 7.81
CA SER A 205 -9.68 10.69 6.96
C SER A 205 -11.15 10.31 7.03
N ASP A 206 -11.44 9.01 7.12
CA ASP A 206 -12.79 8.46 7.23
C ASP A 206 -13.14 8.11 8.68
N VAL A 207 -14.41 8.31 9.03
CA VAL A 207 -14.95 7.89 10.33
C VAL A 207 -15.20 6.38 10.34
N VAL A 208 -15.09 5.74 11.51
CA VAL A 208 -15.45 4.33 11.69
C VAL A 208 -16.83 4.02 11.08
N GLY A 209 -16.96 2.85 10.44
CA GLY A 209 -18.17 2.47 9.70
C GLY A 209 -18.21 2.96 8.25
N ARG A 210 -17.12 3.54 7.74
CA ARG A 210 -16.97 3.91 6.32
C ARG A 210 -15.85 3.14 5.67
N ALA A 211 -15.98 2.94 4.35
CA ALA A 211 -14.92 2.42 3.50
C ALA A 211 -14.76 3.33 2.28
N SER A 212 -13.54 3.41 1.76
CA SER A 212 -13.27 4.17 0.55
C SER A 212 -12.24 3.45 -0.33
N PHE A 213 -12.44 3.54 -1.61
CA PHE A 213 -11.53 3.01 -2.64
C PHE A 213 -11.62 3.87 -3.88
N ARG A 214 -10.73 3.63 -4.83
CA ARG A 214 -10.80 4.23 -6.16
C ARG A 214 -10.38 3.20 -7.20
N SER A 215 -11.14 3.07 -8.26
CA SER A 215 -10.73 2.30 -9.44
C SER A 215 -9.58 3.00 -10.15
N LEU A 216 -8.63 2.25 -10.69
CA LEU A 216 -7.40 2.76 -11.30
C LEU A 216 -6.48 3.42 -10.25
N GLY A 217 -5.78 4.49 -10.61
CA GLY A 217 -4.81 5.14 -9.72
C GLY A 217 -5.43 5.70 -8.44
N MET A 218 -5.10 5.10 -7.32
CA MET A 218 -5.62 5.44 -5.98
C MET A 218 -4.60 6.21 -5.15
N MET A 219 -3.34 5.73 -5.11
CA MET A 219 -2.23 6.39 -4.44
C MET A 219 -1.09 6.61 -5.44
N ALA A 220 -0.30 7.67 -5.22
CA ALA A 220 0.75 8.05 -6.14
C ALA A 220 1.92 7.07 -6.15
N SER A 221 2.62 6.99 -7.28
CA SER A 221 4.01 6.51 -7.27
C SER A 221 4.89 7.42 -6.43
N ALA A 222 5.93 6.87 -5.82
CA ALA A 222 6.93 7.65 -5.08
C ALA A 222 8.32 7.38 -5.63
N GLN A 223 8.90 8.39 -6.28
CA GLN A 223 10.20 8.26 -6.92
C GLN A 223 11.07 9.47 -6.58
N ARG A 224 12.37 9.23 -6.51
CA ARG A 224 13.40 10.24 -6.40
C ARG A 224 14.12 10.37 -7.75
N PHE A 225 14.61 11.56 -8.05
CA PHE A 225 15.57 11.78 -9.13
C PHE A 225 16.74 12.63 -8.63
N ASP A 226 17.91 12.34 -9.16
CA ASP A 226 19.15 13.07 -8.92
C ASP A 226 19.76 13.49 -10.26
N VAL A 227 20.12 14.76 -10.39
CA VAL A 227 20.73 15.33 -11.59
C VAL A 227 22.11 15.86 -11.23
N GLU A 228 23.13 15.49 -12.01
CA GLU A 228 24.45 16.10 -11.97
C GLU A 228 24.69 16.87 -13.27
N ILE A 229 25.04 18.15 -13.11
CA ILE A 229 25.31 19.07 -14.21
C ILE A 229 26.81 19.38 -14.18
N THR A 230 27.48 19.17 -15.32
CA THR A 230 28.90 19.46 -15.47
C THR A 230 29.10 20.62 -16.47
N GLY A 231 29.68 21.67 -15.99
CA GLY A 231 30.11 22.83 -16.76
C GLY A 231 31.64 22.94 -16.80
N SER A 232 32.15 24.15 -16.76
CA SER A 232 33.59 24.40 -16.61
C SER A 232 33.87 25.62 -15.73
N GLN A 233 34.72 25.43 -14.72
CA GLN A 233 35.04 26.42 -13.71
C GLN A 233 35.82 27.61 -14.30
N THR A 234 35.48 28.83 -13.84
CA THR A 234 36.21 30.04 -14.20
C THR A 234 36.03 31.11 -13.14
N HIS A 235 36.74 32.25 -13.31
CA HIS A 235 36.54 33.44 -12.47
C HIS A 235 35.16 34.05 -12.71
N GLY A 236 34.39 34.34 -11.66
CA GLY A 236 33.03 34.89 -11.75
C GLY A 236 32.89 36.20 -12.53
N ALA A 237 33.98 37.00 -12.65
CA ALA A 237 34.01 38.19 -13.49
C ALA A 237 34.33 37.90 -14.99
N ARG A 238 34.57 36.65 -15.35
CA ARG A 238 34.86 36.20 -16.72
C ARG A 238 34.01 34.98 -17.12
N PRO A 239 32.66 35.02 -16.99
CA PRO A 239 31.80 33.87 -17.19
C PRO A 239 31.88 33.28 -18.61
N TRP A 240 32.21 34.09 -19.62
CA TRP A 240 32.40 33.65 -21.01
C TRP A 240 33.62 32.71 -21.22
N ALA A 241 34.50 32.56 -20.23
CA ALA A 241 35.67 31.70 -20.29
C ALA A 241 35.37 30.32 -19.71
N GLY A 242 34.15 30.04 -19.25
CA GLY A 242 33.69 28.78 -18.71
C GLY A 242 32.27 28.46 -19.17
N VAL A 243 31.68 27.42 -18.54
CA VAL A 243 30.27 27.02 -18.71
C VAL A 243 29.61 26.97 -17.35
N ASP A 244 28.54 27.74 -17.15
CA ASP A 244 27.91 27.95 -15.86
C ASP A 244 26.89 26.85 -15.51
N PRO A 245 27.19 25.93 -14.60
CA PRO A 245 26.25 24.88 -14.21
C PRO A 245 25.13 25.42 -13.29
N ILE A 246 25.29 26.57 -12.63
CA ILE A 246 24.25 27.18 -11.79
C ILE A 246 23.14 27.77 -12.68
N VAL A 247 23.49 28.54 -13.69
CA VAL A 247 22.51 29.08 -14.65
C VAL A 247 21.83 27.94 -15.42
N THR A 248 22.59 26.94 -15.84
CA THR A 248 22.07 25.72 -16.49
C THR A 248 21.06 25.01 -15.59
N GLY A 249 21.40 24.78 -14.32
CA GLY A 249 20.53 24.15 -13.34
C GLY A 249 19.23 24.93 -13.09
N ALA A 250 19.33 26.27 -13.00
CA ALA A 250 18.14 27.11 -12.85
C ALA A 250 17.19 27.00 -14.06
N GLN A 251 17.74 26.92 -15.28
CA GLN A 251 16.93 26.68 -16.49
C GLN A 251 16.31 25.28 -16.50
N ILE A 252 17.04 24.24 -16.06
CA ILE A 252 16.51 22.89 -15.90
C ILE A 252 15.34 22.91 -14.92
N VAL A 253 15.49 23.52 -13.73
CA VAL A 253 14.40 23.63 -12.73
C VAL A 253 13.14 24.25 -13.35
N ASN A 254 13.27 25.35 -14.07
CA ASN A 254 12.14 26.01 -14.75
C ASN A 254 11.53 25.12 -15.83
N ALA A 255 12.35 24.48 -16.66
CA ALA A 255 11.88 23.62 -17.75
C ALA A 255 11.15 22.38 -17.23
N LEU A 256 11.60 21.77 -16.13
CA LEU A 256 10.93 20.63 -15.49
C LEU A 256 9.50 20.95 -15.06
N GLN A 257 9.19 22.20 -14.65
CA GLN A 257 7.82 22.59 -14.29
C GLN A 257 6.86 22.54 -15.50
N THR A 258 7.39 22.54 -16.73
CA THR A 258 6.55 22.42 -17.92
C THR A 258 5.99 21.02 -18.11
N ILE A 259 6.54 20.00 -17.47
CA ILE A 259 6.03 18.63 -17.56
C ILE A 259 4.57 18.60 -17.09
N ALA A 260 4.31 19.00 -15.84
CA ALA A 260 2.95 19.03 -15.29
C ALA A 260 2.08 20.10 -15.96
N SER A 261 2.64 21.28 -16.25
CA SER A 261 1.84 22.42 -16.72
C SER A 261 1.55 22.43 -18.22
N ARG A 262 2.26 21.65 -19.06
CA ARG A 262 2.17 21.73 -20.54
C ARG A 262 2.25 20.39 -21.26
N GLN A 263 2.70 19.30 -20.60
CA GLN A 263 3.06 18.06 -21.30
C GLN A 263 2.28 16.84 -20.81
N VAL A 264 1.42 17.00 -19.81
CA VAL A 264 0.53 15.97 -19.26
C VAL A 264 -0.88 16.54 -19.13
N ASP A 265 -1.89 15.76 -19.45
CA ASP A 265 -3.29 16.11 -19.17
C ASP A 265 -3.55 15.91 -17.66
N ILE A 266 -3.38 16.94 -16.87
CA ILE A 266 -3.56 16.91 -15.43
C ILE A 266 -5.03 16.72 -14.99
N THR A 267 -5.98 16.83 -15.91
CA THR A 267 -7.40 16.58 -15.60
C THR A 267 -7.70 15.08 -15.53
N GLN A 268 -6.91 14.27 -16.22
CA GLN A 268 -7.00 12.81 -16.22
C GLN A 268 -5.94 12.20 -15.31
N HIS A 269 -4.71 12.72 -15.37
CA HIS A 269 -3.54 12.14 -14.72
C HIS A 269 -2.75 13.23 -13.99
N PRO A 270 -3.08 13.55 -12.74
CA PRO A 270 -2.29 14.50 -11.95
C PRO A 270 -0.82 14.06 -11.87
N VAL A 271 0.10 15.04 -11.92
CA VAL A 271 1.55 14.82 -11.84
C VAL A 271 2.16 15.88 -10.93
N VAL A 272 3.07 15.44 -10.06
CA VAL A 272 3.92 16.34 -9.28
C VAL A 272 5.37 16.07 -9.62
N VAL A 273 6.11 17.12 -9.99
CA VAL A 273 7.58 17.10 -10.17
C VAL A 273 8.14 18.24 -9.32
N THR A 274 8.88 17.90 -8.28
CA THR A 274 9.45 18.89 -7.35
C THR A 274 10.96 18.75 -7.31
N VAL A 275 11.68 19.86 -7.50
CA VAL A 275 13.10 19.96 -7.15
C VAL A 275 13.18 20.45 -5.71
N GLY A 276 13.66 19.60 -4.81
CA GLY A 276 13.75 19.88 -3.37
C GLY A 276 15.13 20.38 -2.93
N GLN A 277 16.17 20.08 -3.71
CA GLN A 277 17.54 20.46 -3.42
C GLN A 277 18.24 20.99 -4.69
N PHE A 278 19.05 22.06 -4.51
CA PHE A 278 19.93 22.59 -5.52
C PHE A 278 21.23 23.01 -4.84
N GLU A 279 22.33 22.33 -5.18
CA GLU A 279 23.64 22.54 -4.57
C GLU A 279 24.66 22.92 -5.64
N ALA A 280 25.38 24.03 -5.45
CA ALA A 280 26.44 24.46 -6.35
C ALA A 280 27.35 25.53 -5.71
N GLY A 281 28.62 25.50 -6.09
CA GLY A 281 29.59 26.52 -5.75
C GLY A 281 30.02 26.56 -4.29
N VAL A 282 31.17 27.16 -4.05
CA VAL A 282 31.75 27.29 -2.69
C VAL A 282 32.13 28.75 -2.36
N ARG A 283 32.21 29.63 -3.38
CA ARG A 283 32.60 31.03 -3.21
C ARG A 283 31.94 31.89 -4.28
N ASN A 284 31.52 33.10 -3.91
CA ASN A 284 30.75 34.02 -4.73
C ASN A 284 31.43 34.54 -6.01
N ASN A 285 32.75 34.47 -6.11
CA ASN A 285 33.50 34.93 -7.27
C ASN A 285 34.16 33.81 -8.08
N ILE A 286 33.71 32.58 -7.88
CA ILE A 286 34.12 31.37 -8.62
C ILE A 286 32.90 30.77 -9.28
N LEU A 287 32.91 30.60 -10.59
CA LEU A 287 31.95 29.78 -11.31
C LEU A 287 32.32 28.34 -11.05
N PRO A 288 31.47 27.50 -10.46
CA PRO A 288 31.84 26.12 -10.14
C PRO A 288 31.94 25.24 -11.38
N GLU A 289 32.51 24.04 -11.22
CA GLU A 289 32.56 23.03 -12.26
C GLU A 289 31.26 22.22 -12.34
N THR A 290 30.62 22.00 -11.20
CA THR A 290 29.43 21.15 -11.12
C THR A 290 28.30 21.82 -10.32
N ALA A 291 27.07 21.38 -10.61
CA ALA A 291 25.88 21.61 -9.81
C ALA A 291 25.08 20.32 -9.69
N ARG A 292 24.31 20.18 -8.60
CA ARG A 292 23.45 19.00 -8.34
C ARG A 292 22.03 19.45 -8.01
N LEU A 293 21.06 18.72 -8.56
CA LEU A 293 19.65 18.84 -8.21
C LEU A 293 19.14 17.51 -7.71
N SER A 294 18.27 17.52 -6.71
CA SER A 294 17.54 16.33 -6.28
C SER A 294 16.07 16.66 -6.10
N GLY A 295 15.19 15.69 -6.43
CA GLY A 295 13.77 15.95 -6.38
C GLY A 295 12.93 14.68 -6.26
N THR A 296 11.61 14.89 -6.34
CA THR A 296 10.63 13.82 -6.26
C THR A 296 9.61 13.87 -7.39
N ILE A 297 9.12 12.71 -7.79
CA ILE A 297 8.08 12.53 -8.81
C ILE A 297 6.90 11.82 -8.15
N ARG A 298 5.66 12.27 -8.46
CA ARG A 298 4.41 11.58 -8.13
C ARG A 298 3.56 11.48 -9.38
N THR A 299 3.06 10.29 -9.70
CA THR A 299 2.11 10.02 -10.79
C THR A 299 1.02 9.08 -10.31
N PHE A 300 -0.10 9.01 -11.04
CA PHE A 300 -1.25 8.18 -10.68
C PHE A 300 -1.64 7.19 -11.79
N ASP A 301 -0.79 7.05 -12.79
CA ASP A 301 -0.97 6.13 -13.91
C ASP A 301 0.38 5.58 -14.36
N PRO A 302 0.53 4.26 -14.57
CA PRO A 302 1.80 3.65 -14.96
C PRO A 302 2.36 4.16 -16.29
N ASN A 303 1.48 4.43 -17.29
CA ASN A 303 1.91 4.93 -18.60
C ASN A 303 2.37 6.39 -18.50
N VAL A 304 1.67 7.20 -17.70
CA VAL A 304 2.07 8.59 -17.45
C VAL A 304 3.40 8.62 -16.68
N ARG A 305 3.62 7.69 -15.75
CA ARG A 305 4.90 7.52 -15.05
C ARG A 305 6.05 7.35 -16.05
N ALA A 306 5.93 6.42 -16.98
CA ALA A 306 6.93 6.17 -18.02
C ALA A 306 7.18 7.42 -18.90
N GLN A 307 6.12 8.09 -19.33
CA GLN A 307 6.22 9.32 -20.11
C GLN A 307 6.88 10.46 -19.34
N VAL A 308 6.65 10.59 -18.04
CA VAL A 308 7.29 11.62 -17.19
C VAL A 308 8.79 11.37 -17.09
N HIS A 309 9.23 10.12 -16.95
CA HIS A 309 10.65 9.76 -16.96
C HIS A 309 11.33 10.18 -18.26
N GLU A 310 10.79 9.81 -19.41
CA GLU A 310 11.31 10.19 -20.72
C GLU A 310 11.40 11.72 -20.89
N LYS A 311 10.41 12.46 -20.37
CA LYS A 311 10.39 13.92 -20.43
C LYS A 311 11.45 14.54 -19.51
N LEU A 312 11.64 13.99 -18.32
CA LEU A 312 12.70 14.42 -17.38
C LEU A 312 14.08 14.26 -18.02
N GLU A 313 14.41 13.06 -18.51
CA GLU A 313 15.69 12.78 -19.16
C GLU A 313 15.94 13.71 -20.35
N ARG A 314 14.95 13.87 -21.21
CA ARG A 314 15.04 14.76 -22.39
C ARG A 314 15.28 16.21 -21.98
N ILE A 315 14.51 16.74 -21.02
CA ILE A 315 14.63 18.14 -20.59
C ILE A 315 16.00 18.38 -19.97
N VAL A 316 16.45 17.53 -19.05
CA VAL A 316 17.73 17.66 -18.36
C VAL A 316 18.87 17.70 -19.37
N THR A 317 18.91 16.71 -20.27
CA THR A 317 20.02 16.57 -21.23
C THR A 317 20.02 17.69 -22.28
N GLN A 318 18.86 18.03 -22.86
CA GLN A 318 18.79 19.04 -23.91
C GLN A 318 18.98 20.47 -23.41
N VAL A 319 18.48 20.80 -22.22
CA VAL A 319 18.72 22.11 -21.61
C VAL A 319 20.21 22.29 -21.28
N ALA A 320 20.85 21.29 -20.70
CA ALA A 320 22.29 21.33 -20.43
C ALA A 320 23.08 21.52 -21.73
N GLN A 321 22.78 20.72 -22.76
CA GLN A 321 23.45 20.82 -24.06
C GLN A 321 23.29 22.23 -24.70
N SER A 322 22.11 22.84 -24.58
CA SER A 322 21.85 24.18 -25.10
C SER A 322 22.72 25.28 -24.49
N GLN A 323 23.24 25.04 -23.28
CA GLN A 323 24.12 25.91 -22.52
C GLN A 323 25.62 25.55 -22.68
N GLY A 324 25.94 24.53 -23.48
CA GLY A 324 27.29 23.99 -23.61
C GLY A 324 27.74 23.11 -22.40
N ALA A 325 26.84 22.80 -21.50
CA ALA A 325 27.04 21.89 -20.38
C ALA A 325 26.66 20.45 -20.74
N THR A 326 27.03 19.50 -19.89
CA THR A 326 26.47 18.16 -19.89
C THR A 326 25.67 17.90 -18.59
N ALA A 327 24.68 17.03 -18.65
CA ALA A 327 23.96 16.60 -17.46
C ALA A 327 23.57 15.13 -17.56
N THR A 328 23.63 14.46 -16.41
CA THR A 328 23.10 13.12 -16.22
C THR A 328 21.94 13.17 -15.24
N ILE A 329 20.99 12.26 -15.36
CA ILE A 329 19.89 12.09 -14.43
C ILE A 329 19.78 10.61 -14.06
N GLU A 330 19.64 10.35 -12.78
CA GLU A 330 19.28 9.04 -12.24
C GLU A 330 17.87 9.14 -11.64
N ILE A 331 16.99 8.21 -11.99
CA ILE A 331 15.64 8.14 -11.45
C ILE A 331 15.53 6.82 -10.69
N ASP A 332 15.37 6.90 -9.37
CA ASP A 332 15.09 5.74 -8.54
C ASP A 332 13.74 5.14 -8.98
N PRO A 333 13.65 3.84 -9.27
CA PRO A 333 12.38 3.20 -9.60
C PRO A 333 11.31 3.41 -8.51
N GLY A 334 11.73 3.54 -7.23
CA GLY A 334 10.85 3.85 -6.11
C GLY A 334 9.67 2.90 -5.97
N VAL A 335 8.56 3.43 -5.44
CA VAL A 335 7.30 2.70 -5.27
C VAL A 335 6.37 2.97 -6.45
N PRO A 336 5.75 1.94 -7.07
CA PRO A 336 4.79 2.10 -8.17
C PRO A 336 3.49 2.82 -7.75
N VAL A 337 2.62 3.06 -8.72
CA VAL A 337 1.25 3.56 -8.47
C VAL A 337 0.43 2.47 -7.80
N THR A 338 -0.23 2.75 -6.68
CA THR A 338 -1.28 1.86 -6.15
C THR A 338 -2.46 1.93 -7.10
N TYR A 339 -2.60 0.90 -7.93
CA TYR A 339 -3.48 0.89 -9.10
C TYR A 339 -4.49 -0.25 -9.01
N ASN A 340 -5.72 0.07 -8.60
CA ASN A 340 -6.78 -0.90 -8.49
C ASN A 340 -7.27 -1.37 -9.86
N HIS A 341 -7.24 -2.68 -10.10
CA HIS A 341 -7.70 -3.28 -11.35
C HIS A 341 -9.20 -3.03 -11.54
N ALA A 342 -9.57 -2.45 -12.68
CA ALA A 342 -10.93 -1.94 -12.89
C ALA A 342 -12.02 -3.01 -12.78
N GLU A 343 -11.79 -4.18 -13.39
CA GLU A 343 -12.76 -5.29 -13.39
C GLU A 343 -12.88 -5.88 -11.97
N LEU A 344 -11.74 -6.14 -11.29
CA LEU A 344 -11.73 -6.63 -9.91
C LEU A 344 -12.42 -5.65 -8.97
N THR A 345 -12.17 -4.35 -9.13
CA THR A 345 -12.82 -3.30 -8.35
C THR A 345 -14.34 -3.31 -8.56
N SER A 346 -14.79 -3.44 -9.81
CA SER A 346 -16.23 -3.53 -10.12
C SER A 346 -16.87 -4.78 -9.53
N GLN A 347 -16.16 -5.89 -9.52
CA GLN A 347 -16.61 -7.17 -8.97
C GLN A 347 -16.75 -7.12 -7.45
N LEU A 348 -15.76 -6.51 -6.74
CA LEU A 348 -15.67 -6.52 -5.28
C LEU A 348 -16.42 -5.37 -4.60
N ARG A 349 -16.72 -4.30 -5.31
CA ARG A 349 -17.47 -3.14 -4.80
C ARG A 349 -18.80 -3.52 -4.12
N PRO A 350 -19.67 -4.39 -4.71
CA PRO A 350 -20.94 -4.74 -4.07
C PRO A 350 -20.78 -5.38 -2.69
N THR A 351 -19.69 -6.10 -2.46
CA THR A 351 -19.37 -6.69 -1.16
C THR A 351 -19.14 -5.61 -0.09
N LEU A 352 -18.35 -4.58 -0.41
CA LEU A 352 -18.17 -3.46 0.51
C LEU A 352 -19.47 -2.70 0.76
N GLU A 353 -20.27 -2.46 -0.29
CA GLU A 353 -21.57 -1.79 -0.16
C GLU A 353 -22.57 -2.59 0.68
N ALA A 354 -22.51 -3.92 0.65
CA ALA A 354 -23.35 -4.78 1.49
C ALA A 354 -22.96 -4.74 2.97
N ILE A 355 -21.68 -4.52 3.30
CA ILE A 355 -21.17 -4.51 4.67
C ILE A 355 -21.30 -3.13 5.31
N TYR A 356 -20.93 -2.10 4.60
CA TYR A 356 -20.86 -0.72 5.12
C TYR A 356 -22.13 0.10 4.83
N GLY A 357 -23.00 -0.35 3.90
CA GLY A 357 -24.07 0.46 3.30
C GLY A 357 -23.50 1.31 2.14
N SER A 358 -24.24 1.38 1.04
CA SER A 358 -23.78 2.08 -0.18
C SER A 358 -23.48 3.56 0.05
N GLU A 359 -24.15 4.21 1.00
CA GLU A 359 -23.95 5.60 1.40
C GLU A 359 -22.65 5.82 2.20
N ASN A 360 -22.08 4.76 2.76
CA ASN A 360 -20.85 4.78 3.54
C ASN A 360 -19.62 4.28 2.74
N VAL A 361 -19.81 3.91 1.48
CA VAL A 361 -18.73 3.51 0.55
C VAL A 361 -18.50 4.64 -0.44
N SER A 362 -17.29 5.20 -0.46
CA SER A 362 -16.96 6.37 -1.27
C SER A 362 -15.78 6.14 -2.21
N GLN A 363 -15.69 6.97 -3.26
CA GLN A 363 -14.55 7.04 -4.18
C GLN A 363 -13.93 8.45 -4.13
N PRO A 364 -13.02 8.70 -3.17
CA PRO A 364 -12.39 10.01 -3.03
C PRO A 364 -11.42 10.31 -4.19
N PRO A 365 -10.96 11.58 -4.33
CA PRO A 365 -9.83 11.90 -5.18
C PRO A 365 -8.60 11.07 -4.80
N PRO A 366 -7.66 10.81 -5.74
CA PRO A 366 -6.44 10.10 -5.44
C PRO A 366 -5.56 10.89 -4.46
N ILE A 367 -4.76 10.19 -3.65
CA ILE A 367 -3.89 10.78 -2.65
C ILE A 367 -2.41 10.67 -3.04
N THR A 368 -1.59 11.63 -2.61
CA THR A 368 -0.17 11.70 -2.96
C THR A 368 0.74 10.82 -2.09
N GLY A 369 0.20 10.13 -1.11
CA GLY A 369 0.89 9.04 -0.41
C GLY A 369 1.23 7.90 -1.37
N ALA A 370 2.20 7.08 -1.01
CA ALA A 370 2.58 5.88 -1.73
C ALA A 370 2.40 4.66 -0.82
N GLU A 371 2.28 3.48 -1.42
CA GLU A 371 2.00 2.22 -0.75
C GLU A 371 2.64 1.09 -1.54
N ASP A 372 3.51 0.30 -0.92
CA ASP A 372 4.30 -0.73 -1.61
C ASP A 372 3.49 -1.98 -1.99
N PHE A 373 2.23 -2.11 -1.51
CA PHE A 373 1.24 -3.05 -2.06
C PHE A 373 1.14 -2.96 -3.57
N SER A 374 1.45 -1.81 -4.14
CA SER A 374 1.53 -1.55 -5.58
C SER A 374 2.44 -2.52 -6.33
N PHE A 375 3.49 -3.06 -5.70
CA PHE A 375 4.32 -4.08 -6.33
C PHE A 375 3.57 -5.38 -6.57
N PHE A 376 2.69 -5.81 -5.66
CA PHE A 376 1.81 -6.95 -5.90
C PHE A 376 0.84 -6.67 -7.05
N GLN A 377 0.32 -5.43 -7.14
CA GLN A 377 -0.60 -5.00 -8.19
C GLN A 377 0.07 -4.93 -9.59
N GLU A 378 1.38 -4.78 -9.66
CA GLU A 378 2.14 -4.91 -10.93
C GLU A 378 2.24 -6.38 -11.40
N GLN A 379 2.01 -7.36 -10.53
CA GLN A 379 2.13 -8.79 -10.85
C GLN A 379 0.79 -9.46 -11.13
N VAL A 380 -0.25 -9.10 -10.38
CA VAL A 380 -1.60 -9.70 -10.47
C VAL A 380 -2.66 -8.62 -10.28
N PRO A 381 -3.90 -8.84 -10.76
CA PRO A 381 -5.01 -7.94 -10.46
C PRO A 381 -5.13 -7.70 -8.94
N GLY A 382 -5.09 -6.43 -8.52
CA GLY A 382 -5.13 -6.07 -7.11
C GLY A 382 -6.27 -5.10 -6.78
N PHE A 383 -6.77 -5.21 -5.56
CA PHE A 383 -7.76 -4.31 -4.99
C PHE A 383 -7.30 -3.83 -3.61
N PHE A 384 -7.06 -2.53 -3.50
CA PHE A 384 -6.69 -1.87 -2.25
C PHE A 384 -7.79 -0.89 -1.84
N PHE A 385 -8.15 -0.86 -0.54
CA PHE A 385 -9.19 0.01 -0.04
C PHE A 385 -8.86 0.53 1.35
N PHE A 386 -9.45 1.67 1.70
CA PHE A 386 -9.35 2.23 3.04
C PHE A 386 -10.59 1.90 3.88
N ILE A 387 -10.38 1.71 5.17
CA ILE A 387 -11.43 1.66 6.19
C ILE A 387 -11.25 2.82 7.17
N GLY A 388 -12.37 3.40 7.62
CA GLY A 388 -12.35 4.50 8.57
C GLY A 388 -11.92 4.07 9.95
N GLY A 389 -10.90 4.75 10.50
CA GLY A 389 -10.38 4.55 11.85
C GLY A 389 -10.63 5.72 12.80
N ARG A 390 -11.19 6.82 12.31
CA ARG A 390 -11.49 8.00 13.14
C ARG A 390 -12.75 7.79 13.95
N PRO A 391 -12.73 8.07 15.28
CA PRO A 391 -13.94 8.04 16.11
C PRO A 391 -15.03 8.98 15.59
N SER A 392 -16.29 8.57 15.73
CA SER A 392 -17.44 9.32 15.19
C SER A 392 -17.68 10.69 15.85
N ASP A 393 -17.22 10.88 17.07
CA ASP A 393 -17.28 12.14 17.83
C ASP A 393 -16.13 13.10 17.52
N VAL A 394 -15.11 12.66 16.77
CA VAL A 394 -13.98 13.50 16.35
C VAL A 394 -14.28 14.13 14.97
N PRO A 395 -14.41 15.48 14.87
CA PRO A 395 -14.62 16.14 13.60
C PRO A 395 -13.46 15.92 12.62
N ALA A 396 -13.72 15.84 11.31
CA ALA A 396 -12.71 15.58 10.28
C ALA A 396 -11.51 16.56 10.32
N LYS A 397 -11.76 17.84 10.63
CA LYS A 397 -10.70 18.86 10.78
C LYS A 397 -9.77 18.64 11.99
N MET A 398 -10.15 17.76 12.91
CA MET A 398 -9.40 17.39 14.10
C MET A 398 -8.83 15.96 13.98
N ALA A 399 -8.99 15.32 12.82
CA ALA A 399 -8.39 14.02 12.56
C ALA A 399 -6.88 14.08 12.75
N ILE A 400 -6.35 13.12 13.50
CA ILE A 400 -4.92 13.01 13.72
C ILE A 400 -4.34 12.18 12.58
N PRO A 401 -3.45 12.74 11.75
CA PRO A 401 -2.95 12.01 10.58
C PRO A 401 -2.09 10.82 10.98
N ASN A 402 -1.99 9.85 10.08
CA ASN A 402 -0.99 8.78 10.16
C ASN A 402 0.41 9.39 10.30
N HIS A 403 1.34 8.68 10.91
CA HIS A 403 2.70 9.09 11.28
C HIS A 403 2.77 10.15 12.41
N SER A 404 1.64 10.51 13.00
CA SER A 404 1.62 11.40 14.17
C SER A 404 1.94 10.63 15.46
N PRO A 405 2.68 11.23 16.43
CA PRO A 405 2.88 10.62 17.74
C PRO A 405 1.59 10.52 18.59
N PHE A 406 0.52 11.10 18.12
CA PHE A 406 -0.82 11.05 18.73
C PHE A 406 -1.80 10.18 17.92
N PHE A 407 -1.32 9.45 16.91
CA PHE A 407 -2.16 8.58 16.08
C PHE A 407 -2.83 7.50 16.93
N TYR A 408 -4.12 7.31 16.74
CA TYR A 408 -4.89 6.24 17.34
C TYR A 408 -6.08 5.88 16.47
N VAL A 409 -6.65 4.71 16.68
CA VAL A 409 -7.73 4.14 15.86
C VAL A 409 -8.90 3.76 16.77
N ASP A 410 -10.12 4.06 16.33
CA ASP A 410 -11.34 3.51 16.93
C ASP A 410 -11.41 2.00 16.66
N GLU A 411 -11.36 1.21 17.73
CA GLU A 411 -11.32 -0.26 17.65
C GLU A 411 -12.58 -0.88 17.04
N GLY A 412 -13.69 -0.11 16.95
CA GLY A 412 -14.87 -0.51 16.18
C GLY A 412 -14.61 -0.73 14.68
N ALA A 413 -13.49 -0.23 14.15
CA ALA A 413 -13.07 -0.49 12.78
C ALA A 413 -12.59 -1.94 12.56
N LEU A 414 -12.05 -2.59 13.60
CA LEU A 414 -11.42 -3.92 13.50
C LEU A 414 -12.38 -5.01 13.04
N PRO A 415 -13.53 -5.26 13.69
CA PRO A 415 -14.48 -6.27 13.23
C PRO A 415 -15.04 -5.98 11.84
N LEU A 416 -15.20 -4.70 11.48
CA LEU A 416 -15.62 -4.31 10.13
C LEU A 416 -14.55 -4.66 9.07
N GLY A 417 -13.27 -4.46 9.40
CA GLY A 417 -12.16 -4.86 8.55
C GLY A 417 -12.09 -6.38 8.36
N VAL A 418 -12.25 -7.16 9.45
CA VAL A 418 -12.32 -8.63 9.39
C VAL A 418 -13.47 -9.07 8.50
N HIS A 419 -14.66 -8.48 8.68
CA HIS A 419 -15.84 -8.82 7.88
C HIS A 419 -15.60 -8.51 6.39
N ALA A 420 -15.08 -7.32 6.09
CA ALA A 420 -14.83 -6.90 4.72
C ALA A 420 -13.84 -7.83 4.01
N MET A 421 -12.67 -8.06 4.60
CA MET A 421 -11.64 -8.90 3.99
C MET A 421 -12.09 -10.35 3.82
N SER A 422 -12.80 -10.93 4.82
CA SER A 422 -13.34 -12.29 4.74
C SER A 422 -14.36 -12.44 3.61
N ARG A 423 -15.29 -11.47 3.50
CA ARG A 423 -16.32 -11.47 2.46
C ARG A 423 -15.76 -11.23 1.07
N LEU A 424 -14.80 -10.29 0.94
CA LEU A 424 -14.11 -10.05 -0.34
C LEU A 424 -13.40 -11.31 -0.85
N ALA A 425 -12.74 -12.05 0.05
CA ALA A 425 -12.10 -13.31 -0.31
C ALA A 425 -13.12 -14.36 -0.80
N VAL A 426 -14.20 -14.56 -0.04
CA VAL A 426 -15.23 -15.56 -0.35
C VAL A 426 -15.96 -15.21 -1.66
N ASP A 427 -16.34 -13.95 -1.85
CA ASP A 427 -17.07 -13.50 -3.04
C ASP A 427 -16.20 -13.62 -4.30
N TYR A 428 -14.89 -13.30 -4.19
CA TYR A 428 -13.94 -13.54 -5.28
C TYR A 428 -13.80 -15.02 -5.63
N LEU A 429 -13.54 -15.86 -4.63
CA LEU A 429 -13.36 -17.31 -4.83
C LEU A 429 -14.58 -17.96 -5.48
N ARG A 430 -15.78 -17.56 -5.07
CA ARG A 430 -17.04 -18.06 -5.63
C ARG A 430 -17.27 -17.65 -7.08
N SER A 431 -16.87 -16.44 -7.45
CA SER A 431 -17.05 -15.95 -8.83
C SER A 431 -16.14 -16.66 -9.83
N GLY A 432 -14.94 -17.06 -9.43
CA GLY A 432 -14.00 -17.79 -10.27
C GLY A 432 -14.22 -19.31 -10.31
N ALA A 433 -15.13 -19.83 -9.49
CA ALA A 433 -15.50 -21.26 -9.48
C ALA A 433 -16.68 -21.60 -10.43
N GLN A 434 -17.24 -20.61 -11.13
CA GLN A 434 -18.29 -20.77 -12.13
C GLN A 434 -17.68 -20.96 -13.51
#